data_189d6d0529f7c907515117cd4d0e626a
#
_entry.id   189d6d0529f7c907515117cd4d0e626a
#
_cell.length_a   1.000
_cell.length_b   1.000
_cell.length_c   1.000
_cell.angle_alpha   90.00
_cell.angle_beta   90.00
_cell.angle_gamma   90.00
#
_symmetry.space_group_name_H-M   'P 1'
#
loop_
_entity.id
_entity.type
_entity.pdbx_description
1 polymer ?
#
loop_
_entity_poly.entity_id
_entity_poly.type
_entity_poly.pdbx_seq_one_letter_code
_entity_poly.pdbx_strand_id
1 'polypeptide(L)'
;MSRYRLNRPMALEEAAVLPDGAGGHALEWHALGTLWAELRPGAGRERRGEIAPEGTMLFRIFLRAAPQGSPQRPRPDQRLREGARIFRILAVSEADAAGAYLICHAREEVPA
;
A
#
# COMPACT_ATOMS: atom_id res chain seq x y z
N MET A 1 23.43 10.35 -2.43
CA MET A 1 22.18 11.09 -2.21
C MET A 1 21.01 10.21 -2.58
N SER A 2 20.00 10.16 -1.72
CA SER A 2 18.84 9.33 -1.99
C SER A 2 17.97 9.95 -3.09
N ARG A 3 17.50 9.11 -4.00
CA ARG A 3 16.58 9.48 -5.05
C ARG A 3 15.19 9.79 -4.52
N TYR A 4 14.84 9.22 -3.37
CA TYR A 4 13.54 9.33 -2.77
C TYR A 4 13.66 9.92 -1.37
N ARG A 5 12.64 10.70 -1.00
CA ARG A 5 12.57 11.26 0.34
C ARG A 5 11.61 10.43 1.16
N LEU A 6 12.14 9.43 1.85
CA LEU A 6 11.35 8.50 2.64
C LEU A 6 11.12 9.11 4.03
N ASN A 7 10.25 10.10 4.07
CA ASN A 7 10.04 10.90 5.28
C ASN A 7 8.65 10.79 5.88
N ARG A 8 7.82 9.87 5.36
CA ARG A 8 6.47 9.68 5.88
C ARG A 8 6.34 8.27 6.43
N PRO A 9 6.20 8.12 7.76
CA PRO A 9 6.04 6.80 8.34
C PRO A 9 4.61 6.29 8.11
N MET A 10 4.51 5.07 7.60
CA MET A 10 3.23 4.44 7.34
C MET A 10 3.22 3.04 7.92
N ALA A 11 2.10 2.65 8.52
CA ALA A 11 1.94 1.28 9.01
C ALA A 11 1.53 0.38 7.85
N LEU A 12 2.29 -0.68 7.63
CA LEU A 12 1.91 -1.74 6.69
C LEU A 12 0.97 -2.68 7.42
N GLU A 13 -0.21 -2.91 6.86
CA GLU A 13 -1.23 -3.72 7.51
C GLU A 13 -1.73 -4.80 6.58
N GLU A 14 -2.03 -5.95 7.17
CA GLU A 14 -2.53 -7.12 6.46
C GLU A 14 -3.89 -7.49 7.02
N ALA A 15 -4.80 -7.87 6.14
CA ALA A 15 -6.13 -8.30 6.55
C ALA A 15 -6.13 -9.77 6.94
N ALA A 16 -6.83 -10.09 8.00
CA ALA A 16 -7.18 -11.44 8.36
C ALA A 16 -8.70 -11.59 8.30
N VAL A 17 -9.18 -12.69 7.75
CA VAL A 17 -10.60 -12.98 7.68
C VAL A 17 -10.96 -13.85 8.88
N LEU A 18 -11.84 -13.32 9.72
CA LEU A 18 -12.24 -14.04 10.95
C LEU A 18 -13.74 -14.31 10.92
N PRO A 19 -14.19 -15.44 11.51
CA PRO A 19 -15.62 -15.67 11.69
C PRO A 19 -16.19 -14.59 12.61
N ASP A 20 -17.39 -14.10 12.30
CA ASP A 20 -18.04 -13.07 13.10
C ASP A 20 -18.98 -13.63 14.16
N GLY A 21 -19.08 -14.95 14.25
CA GLY A 21 -19.93 -15.61 15.22
C GLY A 21 -21.41 -15.73 14.79
N ALA A 22 -21.73 -15.20 13.62
CA ALA A 22 -23.12 -15.20 13.13
C ALA A 22 -23.22 -15.83 11.74
N GLY A 23 -22.27 -16.67 11.38
CA GLY A 23 -22.25 -17.34 10.08
C GLY A 23 -21.59 -16.54 8.97
N GLY A 24 -21.15 -15.33 9.26
CA GLY A 24 -20.41 -14.48 8.31
C GLY A 24 -18.96 -14.35 8.69
N HIS A 25 -18.30 -13.42 8.04
CA HIS A 25 -16.87 -13.15 8.25
C HIS A 25 -16.63 -11.65 8.38
N ALA A 26 -15.63 -11.29 9.16
CA ALA A 26 -15.19 -9.92 9.33
C ALA A 26 -13.72 -9.82 8.98
N LEU A 27 -13.30 -8.66 8.48
CA LEU A 27 -11.89 -8.37 8.27
C LEU A 27 -11.31 -7.74 9.52
N GLU A 28 -10.11 -8.19 9.89
CA GLU A 28 -9.35 -7.58 10.95
C GLU A 28 -7.98 -7.23 10.39
N TRP A 29 -7.54 -5.99 10.61
CA TRP A 29 -6.28 -5.51 10.07
C TRP A 29 -5.19 -5.55 11.13
N HIS A 30 -4.07 -6.16 10.79
CA HIS A 30 -2.93 -6.32 11.69
C HIS A 30 -1.73 -5.59 11.12
N ALA A 31 -1.07 -4.81 11.96
CA ALA A 31 0.14 -4.10 11.56
C ALA A 31 1.31 -5.07 11.48
N LEU A 32 2.04 -5.00 10.38
CA LEU A 32 3.24 -5.80 10.16
C LEU A 32 4.52 -5.00 10.46
N GLY A 33 4.41 -3.70 10.57
CA GLY A 33 5.53 -2.81 10.86
C GLY A 33 5.30 -1.43 10.30
N THR A 34 6.24 -0.54 10.58
CA THR A 34 6.22 0.82 10.06
C THR A 34 7.26 0.93 8.96
N LEU A 35 6.85 1.45 7.81
CA LEU A 35 7.72 1.67 6.68
C LEU A 35 7.80 3.17 6.40
N TRP A 36 9.02 3.64 6.13
CA TRP A 36 9.22 5.03 5.75
C TRP A 36 9.05 5.17 4.25
N ALA A 37 8.22 6.11 3.83
CA ALA A 37 7.76 6.20 2.46
C ALA A 37 7.79 7.62 1.94
N GLU A 38 7.77 7.72 0.61
CA GLU A 38 7.50 8.96 -0.09
C GLU A 38 6.18 8.80 -0.84
N LEU A 39 5.27 9.73 -0.64
CA LEU A 39 3.95 9.70 -1.26
C LEU A 39 3.93 10.67 -2.44
N ARG A 40 3.54 10.17 -3.62
CA ARG A 40 3.38 10.99 -4.82
C ARG A 40 2.01 10.76 -5.43
N PRO A 41 1.38 11.79 -5.99
CA PRO A 41 0.14 11.58 -6.73
C PRO A 41 0.37 10.64 -7.90
N GLY A 42 -0.60 9.76 -8.14
CA GLY A 42 -0.58 8.90 -9.30
C GLY A 42 -1.25 9.56 -10.49
N ALA A 43 -1.38 8.79 -11.59
CA ALA A 43 -1.93 9.32 -12.82
C ALA A 43 -3.45 9.54 -12.76
N GLY A 44 -4.15 8.96 -11.80
CA GLY A 44 -5.59 9.13 -11.67
C GLY A 44 -6.41 8.43 -12.73
N ARG A 45 -5.81 7.49 -13.45
CA ARG A 45 -6.42 6.81 -14.57
C ARG A 45 -6.22 5.31 -14.46
N GLU A 46 -6.72 4.59 -15.46
CA GLU A 46 -6.46 3.19 -15.62
C GLU A 46 -4.95 2.92 -15.58
N ARG A 47 -4.58 1.86 -14.87
CA ARG A 47 -3.19 1.47 -14.76
C ARG A 47 -3.12 -0.05 -14.79
N ARG A 48 -2.38 -0.59 -15.77
CA ARG A 48 -2.19 -2.05 -15.94
C ARG A 48 -3.52 -2.81 -16.01
N GLY A 49 -4.48 -2.23 -16.71
CA GLY A 49 -5.79 -2.84 -16.82
C GLY A 49 -6.72 -2.56 -15.65
N GLU A 50 -6.22 -1.91 -14.61
CA GLU A 50 -7.05 -1.46 -13.50
C GLU A 50 -7.87 -0.26 -13.92
N ILE A 51 -9.15 -0.25 -13.60
CA ILE A 51 -10.02 0.88 -13.83
C ILE A 51 -10.44 1.42 -12.46
N ALA A 52 -9.95 2.63 -12.15
CA ALA A 52 -10.33 3.26 -10.91
C ALA A 52 -11.73 3.87 -11.04
N PRO A 53 -12.60 3.68 -10.04
CA PRO A 53 -13.88 4.38 -10.04
C PRO A 53 -13.70 5.89 -10.09
N GLU A 54 -14.68 6.57 -10.62
CA GLU A 54 -14.67 8.02 -10.68
C GLU A 54 -14.51 8.60 -9.26
N GLY A 55 -13.64 9.59 -9.12
CA GLY A 55 -13.35 10.19 -7.83
C GLY A 55 -12.30 9.48 -7.01
N THR A 56 -11.81 8.33 -7.47
CA THR A 56 -10.75 7.62 -6.77
C THR A 56 -9.42 8.32 -6.95
N MET A 57 -8.72 8.54 -5.85
CA MET A 57 -7.37 9.12 -5.89
C MET A 57 -6.34 8.00 -5.88
N LEU A 58 -5.49 8.01 -6.91
CA LEU A 58 -4.40 7.06 -7.04
C LEU A 58 -3.09 7.70 -6.62
N PHE A 59 -2.26 6.89 -5.97
CA PHE A 59 -0.97 7.34 -5.46
C PHE A 59 0.12 6.33 -5.82
N ARG A 60 1.33 6.84 -5.90
CA ARG A 60 2.54 6.02 -5.97
C ARG A 60 3.28 6.21 -4.66
N ILE A 61 3.56 5.12 -3.99
CA ILE A 61 4.20 5.15 -2.68
C ILE A 61 5.54 4.44 -2.80
N PHE A 62 6.61 5.19 -2.62
CA PHE A 62 7.97 4.68 -2.75
C PHE A 62 8.52 4.35 -1.39
N LEU A 63 9.16 3.19 -1.28
CA LEU A 63 9.76 2.79 -0.03
C LEU A 63 10.97 1.89 -0.31
N ARG A 64 11.78 1.66 0.73
CA ARG A 64 12.96 0.81 0.60
C ARG A 64 12.53 -0.63 0.43
N ALA A 65 13.21 -1.33 -0.48
CA ALA A 65 12.90 -2.73 -0.73
C ALA A 65 13.23 -3.59 0.46
N ALA A 66 12.39 -4.60 0.69
CA ALA A 66 12.65 -5.68 1.61
C ALA A 66 12.70 -6.98 0.80
N PRO A 67 13.38 -8.03 1.30
CA PRO A 67 13.47 -9.28 0.54
C PRO A 67 12.12 -9.92 0.27
N GLN A 68 12.03 -10.68 -0.80
CA GLN A 68 10.86 -11.49 -1.09
C GLN A 68 10.56 -12.40 0.08
N GLY A 69 9.30 -12.50 0.45
CA GLY A 69 8.85 -13.30 1.57
C GLY A 69 8.98 -12.62 2.93
N SER A 70 9.65 -11.47 3.00
CA SER A 70 9.71 -10.72 4.25
C SER A 70 8.35 -10.14 4.59
N PRO A 71 7.92 -10.19 5.87
CA PRO A 71 6.68 -9.52 6.26
C PRO A 71 6.74 -8.01 6.12
N GLN A 72 7.94 -7.44 5.95
CA GLN A 72 8.10 -6.01 5.71
C GLN A 72 8.00 -5.63 4.23
N ARG A 73 7.86 -6.62 3.34
CA ARG A 73 7.68 -6.34 1.92
C ARG A 73 6.19 -6.23 1.61
N PRO A 74 5.73 -5.05 1.13
CA PRO A 74 4.31 -4.87 0.82
C PRO A 74 3.84 -5.82 -0.29
N ARG A 75 2.58 -6.21 -0.22
CA ARG A 75 1.94 -7.07 -1.22
C ARG A 75 0.58 -6.47 -1.62
N PRO A 76 0.10 -6.78 -2.83
CA PRO A 76 -1.25 -6.38 -3.22
C PRO A 76 -2.28 -6.82 -2.18
N ASP A 77 -3.31 -6.03 -2.02
CA ASP A 77 -4.42 -6.20 -1.06
C ASP A 77 -4.06 -5.92 0.40
N GLN A 78 -2.80 -5.70 0.70
CA GLN A 78 -2.42 -5.07 1.96
C GLN A 78 -2.72 -3.58 1.88
N ARG A 79 -2.51 -2.86 2.98
CA ARG A 79 -2.72 -1.42 2.97
C ARG A 79 -1.62 -0.71 3.75
N LEU A 80 -1.40 0.54 3.39
CA LEU A 80 -0.53 1.43 4.15
C LEU A 80 -1.41 2.47 4.84
N ARG A 81 -1.21 2.66 6.12
CA ARG A 81 -1.99 3.61 6.90
C ARG A 81 -1.10 4.69 7.46
N GLU A 82 -1.49 5.93 7.21
CA GLU A 82 -0.83 7.11 7.76
C GLU A 82 -1.88 7.91 8.52
N GLY A 83 -1.90 7.79 9.84
CA GLY A 83 -2.95 8.38 10.64
C GLY A 83 -4.32 7.82 10.25
N ALA A 84 -5.22 8.69 9.87
CA ALA A 84 -6.56 8.29 9.41
C ALA A 84 -6.61 7.96 7.91
N ARG A 85 -5.52 8.20 7.17
CA ARG A 85 -5.49 7.93 5.74
C ARG A 85 -5.12 6.48 5.47
N ILE A 86 -5.85 5.86 4.56
CA ILE A 86 -5.66 4.46 4.21
C ILE A 86 -5.42 4.36 2.72
N PHE A 87 -4.32 3.69 2.35
CA PHE A 87 -3.94 3.47 0.95
C PHE A 87 -3.95 1.97 0.67
N ARG A 88 -4.91 1.52 -0.13
CA ARG A 88 -4.99 0.11 -0.51
C ARG A 88 -3.99 -0.17 -1.60
N ILE A 89 -3.14 -1.16 -1.41
CA ILE A 89 -2.11 -1.51 -2.37
C ILE A 89 -2.71 -2.33 -3.51
N LEU A 90 -2.57 -1.83 -4.73
CA LEU A 90 -3.10 -2.50 -5.93
C LEU A 90 -2.04 -3.31 -6.62
N ALA A 91 -0.81 -2.81 -6.64
CA ALA A 91 0.31 -3.48 -7.29
C ALA A 91 1.61 -3.03 -6.66
N VAL A 92 2.62 -3.88 -6.71
CA VAL A 92 3.95 -3.57 -6.19
C VAL A 92 4.96 -3.95 -7.25
N SER A 93 5.92 -3.06 -7.50
CA SER A 93 7.00 -3.33 -8.43
C SER A 93 8.28 -2.68 -7.93
N GLU A 94 9.41 -3.07 -8.55
CA GLU A 94 10.66 -2.42 -8.25
C GLU A 94 10.66 -1.03 -8.88
N ALA A 95 11.15 -0.05 -8.14
CA ALA A 95 11.15 1.35 -8.57
C ALA A 95 12.41 1.72 -9.34
N ASP A 96 13.45 0.90 -9.23
CA ASP A 96 14.72 1.16 -9.90
C ASP A 96 15.33 -0.13 -10.41
N ALA A 97 16.32 -0.01 -11.29
CA ALA A 97 16.96 -1.17 -11.91
C ALA A 97 17.72 -2.03 -10.91
N ALA A 98 18.19 -1.44 -9.82
CA ALA A 98 18.91 -2.18 -8.78
C ALA A 98 18.00 -2.90 -7.80
N GLY A 99 16.68 -2.61 -7.84
CA GLY A 99 15.74 -3.21 -6.91
C GLY A 99 15.91 -2.74 -5.48
N ALA A 100 16.51 -1.55 -5.29
CA ALA A 100 16.74 -1.02 -3.96
C ALA A 100 15.49 -0.37 -3.37
N TYR A 101 14.55 0.01 -4.21
CA TYR A 101 13.31 0.65 -3.82
C TYR A 101 12.13 -0.03 -4.48
N LEU A 102 11.00 0.02 -3.80
CA LEU A 102 9.74 -0.48 -4.34
C LEU A 102 8.78 0.69 -4.57
N ILE A 103 7.89 0.48 -5.52
CA ILE A 103 6.77 1.39 -5.74
C ILE A 103 5.49 0.61 -5.50
N CYS A 104 4.65 1.12 -4.60
CA CYS A 104 3.32 0.60 -4.38
C CYS A 104 2.34 1.50 -5.11
N HIS A 105 1.63 0.94 -6.07
CA HIS A 105 0.53 1.63 -6.72
C HIS A 105 -0.70 1.42 -5.86
N ALA A 106 -1.27 2.51 -5.36
CA ALA A 106 -2.31 2.41 -4.35
C ALA A 106 -3.45 3.38 -4.64
N ARG A 107 -4.62 3.05 -4.10
CA ARG A 107 -5.73 3.99 -4.10
C ARG A 107 -6.01 4.40 -2.66
N GLU A 108 -6.31 5.66 -2.46
CA GLU A 108 -6.70 6.12 -1.15
C GLU A 108 -8.16 5.75 -0.90
N GLU A 109 -8.42 5.09 0.22
CA GLU A 109 -9.77 4.74 0.61
C GLU A 109 -10.41 5.89 1.34
N VAL A 110 -11.61 6.25 0.91
CA VAL A 110 -12.36 7.30 1.57
C VAL A 110 -13.12 6.66 2.73
N PRO A 111 -13.02 7.20 3.95
CA PRO A 111 -13.82 6.68 5.06
C PRO A 111 -15.30 6.74 4.74
N ALA A 112 -16.01 5.67 5.10
CA ALA A 112 -17.44 5.58 4.86
C ALA A 112 -18.19 6.57 5.76
#